data_49ddbf435ee90fd015b58a8c8a49487d
#
_entry.id   49ddbf435ee90fd015b58a8c8a49487d
#
_cell.length_a   1.000
_cell.length_b   1.000
_cell.length_c   1.000
_cell.angle_alpha   90.00
_cell.angle_beta   90.00
_cell.angle_gamma   90.00
#
_symmetry.space_group_name_H-M   'P 1'
#
loop_
_entity.id
_entity.type
_entity.pdbx_description
1 polymer ?
#
loop_
_entity_poly.entity_id
_entity_poly.type
_entity_poly.pdbx_seq_one_letter_code
_entity_poly.pdbx_strand_id
1 'polypeptide(L)'
;SYGLSRQLPDSDRPEIVFSGRSNVGKSSLINKLCNRKNLARVSSTPGKTATINFYKADTAYFVDLPGYGYAKVSNADRARWDELINSYFEAARAVCLLIQLLDCRHAPSADDVQMLEYLRYHNIPFVAALTKADKLKKSELTTRQAEFESLCEPYGCQGVFLTSAENGYGMDALRACLEQHLN
;
A
#
# COMPACT_ATOMS: atom_id res chain seq x y z
N SER A 1 14.35 3.42 -8.90
CA SER A 1 13.83 2.12 -8.46
C SER A 1 14.97 1.17 -8.12
N TYR A 2 14.74 0.33 -7.13
CA TYR A 2 15.75 -0.55 -6.57
C TYR A 2 15.25 -1.99 -6.62
N GLY A 3 16.07 -2.88 -7.14
CA GLY A 3 15.73 -4.29 -7.33
C GLY A 3 16.28 -5.22 -6.26
N LEU A 4 17.20 -4.71 -5.43
CA LEU A 4 17.84 -5.44 -4.33
C LEU A 4 17.99 -4.51 -3.13
N SER A 5 17.89 -5.03 -1.92
CA SER A 5 18.02 -4.28 -0.67
C SER A 5 19.31 -3.45 -0.56
N ARG A 6 20.41 -3.93 -1.15
CA ARG A 6 21.71 -3.23 -1.17
C ARG A 6 21.71 -1.91 -1.95
N GLN A 7 20.65 -1.66 -2.73
CA GLN A 7 20.50 -0.47 -3.57
C GLN A 7 19.48 0.52 -2.98
N LEU A 8 18.93 0.24 -1.79
CA LEU A 8 17.98 1.14 -1.14
C LEU A 8 18.68 2.45 -0.74
N PRO A 9 18.02 3.61 -0.94
CA PRO A 9 18.55 4.89 -0.47
C PRO A 9 18.60 4.91 1.07
N ASP A 10 19.40 5.83 1.60
CA ASP A 10 19.43 6.07 3.05
C ASP A 10 18.03 6.47 3.55
N SER A 11 17.70 6.04 4.78
CA SER A 11 16.44 6.37 5.45
C SER A 11 16.63 7.65 6.29
N ASP A 12 16.91 8.76 5.62
CA ASP A 12 17.16 10.08 6.23
C ASP A 12 15.87 10.88 6.53
N ARG A 13 14.71 10.31 6.20
CA ARG A 13 13.39 10.91 6.36
C ARG A 13 12.36 9.86 6.78
N PRO A 14 11.25 10.31 7.41
CA PRO A 14 10.08 9.45 7.62
C PRO A 14 9.61 8.80 6.32
N GLU A 15 9.19 7.54 6.40
CA GLU A 15 8.72 6.78 5.25
C GLU A 15 7.25 6.39 5.42
N ILE A 16 6.44 6.74 4.42
CA ILE A 16 5.07 6.25 4.25
C ILE A 16 5.11 5.17 3.17
N VAL A 17 4.78 3.94 3.55
CA VAL A 17 4.91 2.77 2.69
C VAL A 17 3.56 2.39 2.10
N PHE A 18 3.54 2.04 0.82
CA PHE A 18 2.33 1.60 0.12
C PHE A 18 2.49 0.15 -0.31
N SER A 19 1.55 -0.68 0.10
CA SER A 19 1.47 -2.10 -0.24
C SER A 19 0.10 -2.47 -0.79
N GLY A 20 0.03 -3.47 -1.63
CA GLY A 20 -1.22 -3.97 -2.17
C GLY A 20 -1.02 -4.89 -3.38
N ARG A 21 -2.09 -5.56 -3.76
CA ARG A 21 -2.09 -6.43 -4.95
C ARG A 21 -1.82 -5.62 -6.21
N SER A 22 -1.31 -6.30 -7.21
CA SER A 22 -1.22 -5.77 -8.56
C SER A 22 -2.60 -5.31 -9.05
N ASN A 23 -2.65 -4.12 -9.66
CA ASN A 23 -3.87 -3.50 -10.19
C ASN A 23 -4.93 -3.13 -9.11
N VAL A 24 -4.57 -3.08 -7.84
CA VAL A 24 -5.47 -2.62 -6.77
C VAL A 24 -5.76 -1.11 -6.84
N GLY A 25 -4.93 -0.35 -7.59
CA GLY A 25 -5.04 1.11 -7.72
C GLY A 25 -3.94 1.87 -6.95
N LYS A 26 -2.85 1.18 -6.57
CA LYS A 26 -1.77 1.74 -5.75
C LYS A 26 -1.11 2.96 -6.40
N SER A 27 -0.69 2.87 -7.64
CA SER A 27 -0.07 4.00 -8.36
C SER A 27 -1.03 5.19 -8.52
N SER A 28 -2.32 4.93 -8.78
CA SER A 28 -3.33 5.98 -8.87
C SER A 28 -3.55 6.68 -7.53
N LEU A 29 -3.56 5.94 -6.43
CA LEU A 29 -3.69 6.49 -5.09
C LEU A 29 -2.48 7.37 -4.73
N ILE A 30 -1.26 6.89 -4.97
CA ILE A 30 -0.02 7.63 -4.71
C ILE A 30 0.00 8.93 -5.51
N ASN A 31 -0.33 8.89 -6.81
CA ASN A 31 -0.41 10.08 -7.64
C ASN A 31 -1.43 11.11 -7.11
N LYS A 32 -2.60 10.62 -6.66
CA LYS A 32 -3.65 11.49 -6.12
C LYS A 32 -3.24 12.11 -4.78
N LEU A 33 -2.56 11.36 -3.92
CA LEU A 33 -2.02 11.87 -2.65
C LEU A 33 -0.97 12.96 -2.87
N CYS A 34 -0.06 12.75 -3.81
CA CYS A 34 0.99 13.71 -4.12
C CYS A 34 0.51 14.93 -4.92
N ASN A 35 -0.75 14.96 -5.35
CA ASN A 35 -1.30 15.99 -6.24
C ASN A 35 -0.49 16.21 -7.54
N ARG A 36 0.25 15.19 -7.99
CA ARG A 36 1.12 15.23 -9.18
C ARG A 36 0.69 14.18 -10.20
N LYS A 37 0.41 14.63 -11.39
CA LYS A 37 0.27 13.74 -12.55
C LYS A 37 1.66 13.15 -12.84
N ASN A 38 1.83 11.84 -12.85
CA ASN A 38 3.05 11.11 -13.22
C ASN A 38 4.10 10.84 -12.11
N LEU A 39 3.77 10.92 -10.83
CA LEU A 39 4.71 10.51 -9.79
C LEU A 39 4.90 8.98 -9.77
N ALA A 40 3.83 8.22 -9.95
CA ALA A 40 3.88 6.77 -10.08
C ALA A 40 3.47 6.35 -11.49
N ARG A 41 4.37 5.66 -12.21
CA ARG A 41 4.02 5.05 -13.49
C ARG A 41 3.12 3.85 -13.24
N VAL A 42 1.92 3.85 -13.80
CA VAL A 42 1.08 2.66 -13.87
C VAL A 42 1.80 1.64 -14.76
N SER A 43 2.39 0.62 -14.15
CA SER A 43 2.98 -0.49 -14.92
C SER A 43 1.84 -1.37 -15.43
N SER A 44 1.60 -1.34 -16.72
CA SER A 44 0.61 -2.20 -17.37
C SER A 44 1.15 -3.59 -17.73
N THR A 45 2.42 -3.88 -17.45
CA THR A 45 3.06 -5.13 -17.92
C THR A 45 3.28 -6.07 -16.75
N PRO A 46 2.57 -7.21 -16.68
CA PRO A 46 2.88 -8.28 -15.74
C PRO A 46 4.26 -8.86 -16.01
N GLY A 47 5.04 -9.12 -14.96
CA GLY A 47 6.28 -9.88 -15.08
C GLY A 47 7.57 -9.08 -15.14
N LYS A 48 7.56 -7.79 -14.91
CA LYS A 48 8.81 -7.05 -14.69
C LYS A 48 9.36 -7.32 -13.28
N THR A 49 10.69 -7.31 -13.18
CA THR A 49 11.48 -7.46 -11.95
C THR A 49 10.85 -6.69 -10.79
N ALA A 50 10.64 -7.35 -9.65
CA ALA A 50 10.16 -6.72 -8.43
C ALA A 50 11.09 -5.57 -8.03
N THR A 51 10.54 -4.37 -7.86
CA THR A 51 11.30 -3.17 -7.49
C THR A 51 10.56 -2.37 -6.43
N ILE A 52 11.30 -1.73 -5.52
CA ILE A 52 10.78 -0.72 -4.60
C ILE A 52 11.04 0.65 -5.21
N ASN A 53 10.01 1.49 -5.29
CA ASN A 53 10.14 2.84 -5.80
C ASN A 53 10.03 3.86 -4.66
N PHE A 54 10.92 4.83 -4.65
CA PHE A 54 10.95 5.92 -3.68
C PHE A 54 10.57 7.22 -4.37
N TYR A 55 9.63 7.92 -3.77
CA TYR A 55 9.20 9.25 -4.23
C TYR A 55 9.43 10.25 -3.11
N LYS A 56 10.17 11.31 -3.41
CA LYS A 56 10.43 12.36 -2.43
C LYS A 56 9.22 13.29 -2.34
N ALA A 57 8.60 13.33 -1.17
CA ALA A 57 7.66 14.35 -0.74
C ALA A 57 8.41 15.39 0.12
N ASP A 58 7.74 16.49 0.50
CA ASP A 58 8.42 17.59 1.19
C ASP A 58 9.10 17.16 2.49
N THR A 59 8.40 16.38 3.33
CA THR A 59 8.87 15.96 4.66
C THR A 59 9.13 14.46 4.79
N ALA A 60 8.77 13.66 3.79
CA ALA A 60 8.81 12.19 3.85
C ALA A 60 9.21 11.56 2.52
N TYR A 61 9.55 10.28 2.55
CA TYR A 61 9.52 9.43 1.36
C TYR A 61 8.20 8.68 1.26
N PHE A 62 7.64 8.63 0.06
CA PHE A 62 6.59 7.70 -0.29
C PHE A 62 7.24 6.48 -0.94
N VAL A 63 7.07 5.32 -0.32
CA VAL A 63 7.73 4.08 -0.71
C VAL A 63 6.70 3.14 -1.29
N ASP A 64 6.80 2.89 -2.58
CA ASP A 64 5.91 2.00 -3.32
C ASP A 64 6.51 0.61 -3.41
N LEU A 65 6.01 -0.31 -2.59
CA LEU A 65 6.40 -1.72 -2.63
C LEU A 65 5.87 -2.40 -3.90
N PRO A 66 6.59 -3.40 -4.42
CA PRO A 66 6.11 -4.15 -5.57
C PRO A 66 4.78 -4.85 -5.26
N GLY A 67 3.84 -4.76 -6.19
CA GLY A 67 2.55 -5.44 -6.05
C GLY A 67 2.70 -6.96 -6.00
N TYR A 68 1.83 -7.62 -5.23
CA TYR A 68 1.74 -9.07 -5.14
C TYR A 68 0.51 -9.62 -5.88
N GLY A 69 0.31 -10.95 -5.90
CA GLY A 69 -0.91 -11.59 -6.40
C GLY A 69 -1.07 -11.60 -7.92
N TYR A 70 0.02 -11.64 -8.67
CA TYR A 70 -0.05 -11.91 -10.11
C TYR A 70 -0.40 -13.37 -10.38
N ALA A 71 -1.36 -13.63 -11.27
CA ALA A 71 -1.82 -14.98 -11.61
C ALA A 71 -0.77 -15.87 -12.29
N LYS A 72 0.33 -15.29 -12.79
CA LYS A 72 1.40 -15.99 -13.52
C LYS A 72 2.78 -15.57 -13.04
N VAL A 73 3.06 -15.74 -11.75
CA VAL A 73 4.39 -15.46 -11.18
C VAL A 73 5.10 -16.77 -10.98
N SER A 74 6.35 -16.86 -11.42
CA SER A 74 7.19 -18.03 -11.11
C SER A 74 7.49 -18.11 -9.62
N ASN A 75 7.82 -19.31 -9.11
CA ASN A 75 8.27 -19.46 -7.72
C ASN A 75 9.55 -18.63 -7.45
N ALA A 76 10.41 -18.47 -8.45
CA ALA A 76 11.59 -17.61 -8.34
C ALA A 76 11.24 -16.12 -8.16
N ASP A 77 10.24 -15.63 -8.88
CA ASP A 77 9.79 -14.24 -8.74
C ASP A 77 9.12 -14.00 -7.39
N ARG A 78 8.35 -14.98 -6.87
CA ARG A 78 7.78 -14.92 -5.54
C ARG A 78 8.86 -14.88 -4.46
N ALA A 79 9.84 -15.77 -4.52
CA ALA A 79 10.98 -15.78 -3.59
C ALA A 79 11.76 -14.46 -3.62
N ARG A 80 11.93 -13.88 -4.80
CA ARG A 80 12.60 -12.58 -4.97
C ARG A 80 11.77 -11.43 -4.40
N TRP A 81 10.44 -11.49 -4.53
CA TRP A 81 9.54 -10.54 -3.89
C TRP A 81 9.65 -10.62 -2.36
N ASP A 82 9.59 -11.83 -1.80
CA ASP A 82 9.72 -12.09 -0.36
C ASP A 82 11.07 -11.58 0.18
N GLU A 83 12.16 -11.89 -0.52
CA GLU A 83 13.51 -11.41 -0.16
C GLU A 83 13.58 -9.89 -0.12
N LEU A 84 13.00 -9.23 -1.13
CA LEU A 84 13.03 -7.77 -1.24
C LEU A 84 12.24 -7.09 -0.13
N ILE A 85 11.05 -7.60 0.19
CA ILE A 85 10.19 -7.07 1.25
C ILE A 85 10.82 -7.27 2.63
N ASN A 86 11.31 -8.49 2.92
CA ASN A 86 11.99 -8.79 4.18
C ASN A 86 13.22 -7.89 4.36
N SER A 87 14.05 -7.78 3.35
CA SER A 87 15.25 -6.92 3.40
C SER A 87 14.92 -5.45 3.60
N TYR A 88 13.80 -4.97 3.07
CA TYR A 88 13.35 -3.60 3.27
C TYR A 88 12.99 -3.36 4.75
N PHE A 89 12.16 -4.21 5.35
CA PHE A 89 11.72 -4.03 6.73
C PHE A 89 12.81 -4.36 7.77
N GLU A 90 13.73 -5.28 7.48
CA GLU A 90 14.87 -5.61 8.33
C GLU A 90 15.95 -4.51 8.35
N ALA A 91 15.96 -3.61 7.38
CA ALA A 91 16.97 -2.55 7.27
C ALA A 91 16.78 -1.38 8.27
N ALA A 92 15.98 -1.54 9.32
CA ALA A 92 15.74 -0.52 10.36
C ALA A 92 15.38 0.87 9.79
N ARG A 93 14.50 0.90 8.82
CA ARG A 93 14.06 2.12 8.13
C ARG A 93 13.09 2.93 9.00
N ALA A 94 13.02 4.25 8.74
CA ALA A 94 12.14 5.18 9.46
C ALA A 94 10.68 5.08 8.97
N VAL A 95 10.12 3.87 8.98
CA VAL A 95 8.71 3.62 8.58
C VAL A 95 7.78 4.19 9.65
N CYS A 96 7.03 5.23 9.30
CA CYS A 96 6.04 5.86 10.17
C CYS A 96 4.67 5.18 10.06
N LEU A 97 4.28 4.83 8.84
CA LEU A 97 2.99 4.21 8.57
C LEU A 97 3.04 3.43 7.25
N LEU A 98 2.38 2.29 7.21
CA LEU A 98 2.11 1.58 5.97
C LEU A 98 0.63 1.74 5.60
N ILE A 99 0.39 2.02 4.33
CA ILE A 99 -0.96 2.03 3.75
C ILE A 99 -1.14 0.71 2.99
N GLN A 100 -1.96 -0.17 3.54
CA GLN A 100 -2.35 -1.42 2.90
C GLN A 100 -3.56 -1.18 2.00
N LEU A 101 -3.38 -1.30 0.69
CA LEU A 101 -4.46 -1.12 -0.27
C LEU A 101 -5.23 -2.42 -0.48
N LEU A 102 -6.55 -2.34 -0.37
CA LEU A 102 -7.48 -3.42 -0.61
C LEU A 102 -8.58 -2.97 -1.58
N ASP A 103 -9.04 -3.83 -2.46
CA ASP A 103 -10.14 -3.50 -3.38
C ASP A 103 -11.48 -3.65 -2.64
N CYS A 104 -12.21 -2.54 -2.44
CA CYS A 104 -13.44 -2.55 -1.67
C CYS A 104 -14.59 -3.38 -2.31
N ARG A 105 -14.47 -3.77 -3.56
CA ARG A 105 -15.51 -4.51 -4.30
C ARG A 105 -15.54 -6.00 -3.93
N HIS A 106 -14.46 -6.54 -3.38
CA HIS A 106 -14.26 -7.96 -3.14
C HIS A 106 -13.77 -8.22 -1.71
N ALA A 107 -13.99 -9.41 -1.21
CA ALA A 107 -13.28 -9.87 -0.02
C ALA A 107 -11.76 -9.89 -0.28
N PRO A 108 -10.93 -9.68 0.76
CA PRO A 108 -9.49 -9.82 0.63
C PRO A 108 -9.10 -11.19 0.09
N SER A 109 -8.14 -11.22 -0.80
CA SER A 109 -7.58 -12.47 -1.31
C SER A 109 -6.68 -13.15 -0.26
N ALA A 110 -6.31 -14.41 -0.52
CA ALA A 110 -5.35 -15.12 0.33
C ALA A 110 -4.00 -14.35 0.44
N ASP A 111 -3.54 -13.73 -0.65
CA ASP A 111 -2.32 -12.92 -0.63
C ASP A 111 -2.50 -11.63 0.20
N ASP A 112 -3.69 -11.01 0.17
CA ASP A 112 -3.99 -9.86 1.02
C ASP A 112 -3.95 -10.24 2.50
N VAL A 113 -4.57 -11.37 2.86
CA VAL A 113 -4.55 -11.91 4.23
C VAL A 113 -3.13 -12.22 4.67
N GLN A 114 -2.33 -12.85 3.82
CA GLN A 114 -0.91 -13.14 4.11
C GLN A 114 -0.12 -11.86 4.39
N MET A 115 -0.38 -10.77 3.64
CA MET A 115 0.26 -9.49 3.91
C MET A 115 -0.20 -8.88 5.24
N LEU A 116 -1.48 -8.96 5.58
CA LEU A 116 -1.99 -8.50 6.88
C LEU A 116 -1.36 -9.27 8.05
N GLU A 117 -1.20 -10.60 7.92
CA GLU A 117 -0.48 -11.44 8.89
C GLU A 117 0.98 -11.03 9.04
N TYR A 118 1.65 -10.74 7.91
CA TYR A 118 3.03 -10.24 7.89
C TYR A 118 3.15 -8.92 8.67
N LEU A 119 2.26 -7.95 8.41
CA LEU A 119 2.27 -6.64 9.08
C LEU A 119 2.07 -6.80 10.60
N ARG A 120 1.15 -7.66 11.01
CA ARG A 120 0.92 -7.98 12.42
C ARG A 120 2.14 -8.63 13.06
N TYR A 121 2.71 -9.65 12.42
CA TYR A 121 3.85 -10.40 12.95
C TYR A 121 5.08 -9.50 13.18
N HIS A 122 5.34 -8.57 12.27
CA HIS A 122 6.46 -7.63 12.35
C HIS A 122 6.12 -6.32 13.10
N ASN A 123 4.92 -6.20 13.67
CA ASN A 123 4.44 -5.00 14.37
C ASN A 123 4.57 -3.72 13.53
N ILE A 124 4.32 -3.80 12.23
CA ILE A 124 4.38 -2.66 11.33
C ILE A 124 3.08 -1.85 11.47
N PRO A 125 3.15 -0.56 11.86
CA PRO A 125 1.95 0.26 11.98
C PRO A 125 1.32 0.46 10.61
N PHE A 126 0.01 0.19 10.48
CA PHE A 126 -0.68 0.33 9.20
C PHE A 126 -2.13 0.76 9.31
N VAL A 127 -2.60 1.35 8.22
CA VAL A 127 -4.02 1.61 7.94
C VAL A 127 -4.41 0.92 6.64
N ALA A 128 -5.69 0.60 6.49
CA ALA A 128 -6.22 0.05 5.25
C ALA A 128 -6.86 1.16 4.40
N ALA A 129 -6.44 1.27 3.14
CA ALA A 129 -7.09 2.11 2.14
C ALA A 129 -7.90 1.22 1.18
N LEU A 130 -9.22 1.31 1.30
CA LEU A 130 -10.14 0.57 0.43
C LEU A 130 -10.31 1.33 -0.87
N THR A 131 -9.72 0.83 -1.94
CA THR A 131 -9.72 1.50 -3.25
C THR A 131 -10.99 1.23 -4.04
N LYS A 132 -11.25 2.07 -5.05
CA LYS A 132 -12.35 1.93 -6.00
C LYS A 132 -13.74 2.12 -5.39
N ALA A 133 -13.86 2.96 -4.35
CA ALA A 133 -15.14 3.27 -3.71
C ALA A 133 -16.17 3.87 -4.68
N ASP A 134 -15.71 4.51 -5.77
CA ASP A 134 -16.55 4.99 -6.86
C ASP A 134 -17.33 3.90 -7.61
N LYS A 135 -16.92 2.64 -7.47
CA LYS A 135 -17.58 1.48 -8.08
C LYS A 135 -18.69 0.86 -7.20
N LEU A 136 -18.83 1.32 -5.96
CA LEU A 136 -19.90 0.91 -5.05
C LEU A 136 -21.06 1.91 -5.07
N LYS A 137 -22.27 1.41 -4.79
CA LYS A 137 -23.42 2.27 -4.53
C LYS A 137 -23.27 2.96 -3.17
N LYS A 138 -23.83 4.17 -3.05
CA LYS A 138 -23.80 4.92 -1.78
C LYS A 138 -24.32 4.11 -0.59
N SER A 139 -25.36 3.30 -0.80
CA SER A 139 -25.93 2.44 0.22
C SER A 139 -25.01 1.31 0.69
N GLU A 140 -24.00 0.96 -0.10
CA GLU A 140 -23.08 -0.15 0.21
C GLU A 140 -21.82 0.34 0.94
N LEU A 141 -21.49 1.63 0.86
CA LEU A 141 -20.24 2.18 1.38
C LEU A 141 -20.08 1.95 2.89
N THR A 142 -21.11 2.29 3.68
CA THR A 142 -21.07 2.15 5.16
C THR A 142 -20.94 0.69 5.58
N THR A 143 -21.71 -0.19 4.95
CA THR A 143 -21.65 -1.63 5.24
C THR A 143 -20.28 -2.19 4.90
N ARG A 144 -19.74 -1.81 3.73
CA ARG A 144 -18.44 -2.29 3.29
C ARG A 144 -17.30 -1.78 4.19
N GLN A 145 -17.38 -0.54 4.65
CA GLN A 145 -16.41 -0.02 5.61
C GLN A 145 -16.42 -0.82 6.91
N ALA A 146 -17.59 -1.06 7.51
CA ALA A 146 -17.72 -1.83 8.74
C ALA A 146 -17.23 -3.27 8.61
N GLU A 147 -17.48 -3.92 7.46
CA GLU A 147 -16.98 -5.26 7.17
C GLU A 147 -15.44 -5.30 7.19
N PHE A 148 -14.78 -4.32 6.53
CA PHE A 148 -13.33 -4.26 6.51
C PHE A 148 -12.71 -3.81 7.83
N GLU A 149 -13.38 -2.95 8.60
CA GLU A 149 -12.96 -2.61 9.96
C GLU A 149 -12.90 -3.86 10.83
N SER A 150 -13.98 -4.66 10.85
CA SER A 150 -14.03 -5.94 11.58
C SER A 150 -12.99 -6.95 11.09
N LEU A 151 -12.72 -6.97 9.79
CA LEU A 151 -11.76 -7.88 9.19
C LEU A 151 -10.32 -7.50 9.52
N CYS A 152 -9.99 -6.21 9.50
CA CYS A 152 -8.62 -5.71 9.69
C CYS A 152 -8.23 -5.52 11.17
N GLU A 153 -9.20 -5.40 12.07
CA GLU A 153 -8.98 -5.22 13.52
C GLU A 153 -8.04 -6.28 14.12
N PRO A 154 -8.22 -7.61 13.87
CA PRO A 154 -7.36 -8.65 14.45
C PRO A 154 -5.89 -8.55 14.03
N TYR A 155 -5.60 -7.82 12.95
CA TYR A 155 -4.24 -7.62 12.45
C TYR A 155 -3.56 -6.36 12.99
N GLY A 156 -4.25 -5.58 13.83
CA GLY A 156 -3.73 -4.34 14.41
C GLY A 156 -3.85 -3.12 13.49
N CYS A 157 -4.82 -3.14 12.56
CA CYS A 157 -5.12 -2.01 11.69
C CYS A 157 -5.55 -0.79 12.50
N GLN A 158 -4.94 0.36 12.29
CA GLN A 158 -5.20 1.59 13.04
C GLN A 158 -6.36 2.42 12.46
N GLY A 159 -6.84 2.07 11.28
CA GLY A 159 -7.97 2.74 10.64
C GLY A 159 -8.25 2.19 9.24
N VAL A 160 -9.50 2.33 8.81
CA VAL A 160 -9.95 1.88 7.48
C VAL A 160 -10.56 3.07 6.75
N PHE A 161 -10.08 3.35 5.54
CA PHE A 161 -10.47 4.49 4.74
C PHE A 161 -11.01 4.03 3.38
N LEU A 162 -12.29 4.29 3.10
CA LEU A 162 -12.83 4.16 1.75
C LEU A 162 -12.27 5.28 0.87
N THR A 163 -11.67 4.91 -0.26
CA THR A 163 -11.01 5.87 -1.15
C THR A 163 -11.35 5.65 -2.62
N SER A 164 -11.33 6.73 -3.38
CA SER A 164 -11.34 6.67 -4.84
C SER A 164 -10.33 7.68 -5.41
N ALA A 165 -9.34 7.18 -6.12
CA ALA A 165 -8.41 8.04 -6.86
C ALA A 165 -9.10 8.71 -8.06
N GLU A 166 -10.18 8.14 -8.57
CA GLU A 166 -10.96 8.64 -9.71
C GLU A 166 -11.66 9.96 -9.36
N ASN A 167 -12.48 9.95 -8.32
CA ASN A 167 -13.31 11.11 -7.95
C ASN A 167 -12.84 11.84 -6.69
N GLY A 168 -11.78 11.36 -6.01
CA GLY A 168 -11.22 11.98 -4.81
C GLY A 168 -11.93 11.62 -3.50
N TYR A 169 -12.94 10.75 -3.52
CA TYR A 169 -13.66 10.34 -2.32
C TYR A 169 -12.70 9.78 -1.26
N GLY A 170 -12.82 10.24 -0.02
CA GLY A 170 -12.05 9.79 1.14
C GLY A 170 -10.57 10.18 1.15
N MET A 171 -10.08 10.88 0.11
CA MET A 171 -8.66 11.23 0.01
C MET A 171 -8.21 12.24 1.07
N ASP A 172 -9.10 13.16 1.49
CA ASP A 172 -8.76 14.17 2.50
C ASP A 172 -8.64 13.54 3.89
N ALA A 173 -9.50 12.57 4.21
CA ALA A 173 -9.40 11.82 5.46
C ALA A 173 -8.11 11.00 5.53
N LEU A 174 -7.73 10.37 4.42
CA LEU A 174 -6.45 9.64 4.35
C LEU A 174 -5.25 10.59 4.46
N ARG A 175 -5.27 11.76 3.81
CA ARG A 175 -4.23 12.79 3.98
C ARG A 175 -4.08 13.25 5.42
N ALA A 176 -5.18 13.57 6.09
CA ALA A 176 -5.17 13.98 7.49
C ALA A 176 -4.54 12.90 8.39
N CYS A 177 -4.84 11.63 8.13
CA CYS A 177 -4.21 10.51 8.83
C CYS A 177 -2.68 10.47 8.59
N LEU A 178 -2.22 10.66 7.35
CA LEU A 178 -0.79 10.69 7.04
C LEU A 178 -0.08 11.85 7.74
N GLU A 179 -0.66 13.05 7.74
CA GLU A 179 -0.10 14.24 8.39
C GLU A 179 0.07 14.03 9.90
N GLN A 180 -0.87 13.35 10.56
CA GLN A 180 -0.75 13.00 11.98
C GLN A 180 0.43 12.07 12.30
N HIS A 181 0.83 11.22 11.37
CA HIS A 181 1.96 10.31 11.56
C HIS A 181 3.32 10.90 11.14
N LEU A 182 3.31 12.05 10.47
CA LEU A 182 4.52 12.75 10.05
C LEU A 182 4.92 13.89 11.00
N ASN A 183 4.05 14.28 11.91
CA ASN A 183 4.28 15.30 12.95
C ASN A 183 4.67 14.66 14.28
#